data_1f21074af9d19080123a0d10de74ce9f
#
_entry.id   1f21074af9d19080123a0d10de74ce9f
#
_cell.length_a   1.000
_cell.length_b   1.000
_cell.length_c   1.000
_cell.angle_alpha   90.00
_cell.angle_beta   90.00
_cell.angle_gamma   90.00
#
_symmetry.space_group_name_H-M   'P 1'
#
loop_
_entity.id
_entity.type
_entity.pdbx_description
1 polymer ?
#
loop_
_entity_poly.entity_id
_entity_poly.type
_entity_poly.pdbx_seq_one_letter_code
_entity_poly.pdbx_strand_id
1 'polypeptide(L)'
;MAETTPDQWVIRVKQSVYTAACNGDAWARMIMAHELGHFILHSPQNTAFAYVEKGSRLPPDVDPERQADIFAAELLIPYHLIKGKNVYQIKKHFGVSQSAAEAQLRQAAKIRKRHEKKYIKKRNG
;
A
#
# COMPACT_ATOMS: atom_id res chain seq x y z
N MET A 1 13.70 3.41 -11.97
CA MET A 1 12.61 3.02 -11.07
C MET A 1 11.82 1.85 -11.62
N ALA A 2 10.62 1.63 -11.17
CA ALA A 2 9.77 0.55 -11.65
C ALA A 2 8.54 1.14 -12.33
N GLU A 3 7.97 0.42 -13.26
CA GLU A 3 6.71 0.81 -13.90
C GLU A 3 5.87 -0.42 -14.20
N THR A 4 4.55 -0.24 -14.18
CA THR A 4 3.60 -1.28 -14.51
C THR A 4 2.99 -0.98 -15.87
N THR A 5 2.91 -2.01 -16.71
CA THR A 5 2.25 -1.95 -18.01
C THR A 5 1.09 -2.93 -18.01
N PRO A 6 -0.09 -2.54 -17.46
CA PRO A 6 -1.19 -3.48 -17.23
C PRO A 6 -1.74 -4.13 -18.49
N ASP A 7 -1.73 -3.41 -19.61
CA ASP A 7 -2.18 -3.92 -20.90
C ASP A 7 -1.30 -5.04 -21.45
N GLN A 8 -0.05 -5.11 -21.00
CA GLN A 8 0.90 -6.16 -21.38
C GLN A 8 1.07 -7.21 -20.29
N TRP A 9 0.43 -7.05 -19.13
CA TRP A 9 0.58 -7.93 -17.97
C TRP A 9 2.06 -8.07 -17.55
N VAL A 10 2.80 -6.96 -17.61
CA VAL A 10 4.22 -6.92 -17.29
C VAL A 10 4.51 -5.81 -16.29
N ILE A 11 5.31 -6.13 -15.28
CA ILE A 11 5.89 -5.14 -14.37
C ILE A 11 7.36 -5.00 -14.72
N ARG A 12 7.78 -3.79 -15.11
CA ARG A 12 9.17 -3.51 -15.46
C ARG A 12 9.86 -2.84 -14.28
N VAL A 13 11.01 -3.38 -13.92
CA VAL A 13 11.78 -2.92 -12.75
C VAL A 13 13.23 -2.75 -13.17
N LYS A 14 13.85 -1.63 -12.75
CA LYS A 14 15.31 -1.46 -12.94
C LYS A 14 16.05 -2.55 -12.17
N GLN A 15 17.13 -3.06 -12.76
CA GLN A 15 17.97 -4.08 -12.15
C GLN A 15 18.43 -3.68 -10.73
N SER A 16 18.81 -2.40 -10.56
CA SER A 16 19.24 -1.89 -9.25
C SER A 16 18.14 -1.97 -8.17
N VAL A 17 16.89 -1.67 -8.55
CA VAL A 17 15.75 -1.77 -7.64
C VAL A 17 15.46 -3.22 -7.28
N TYR A 18 15.45 -4.09 -8.29
CA TYR A 18 15.24 -5.52 -8.07
C TYR A 18 16.29 -6.11 -7.12
N THR A 19 17.57 -5.84 -7.40
CA THR A 19 18.67 -6.33 -6.57
C THR A 19 18.57 -5.82 -5.14
N ALA A 20 18.27 -4.51 -4.96
CA ALA A 20 18.11 -3.91 -3.64
C ALA A 20 16.95 -4.56 -2.88
N ALA A 21 15.82 -4.82 -3.54
CA ALA A 21 14.67 -5.47 -2.92
C ALA A 21 15.01 -6.89 -2.47
N CYS A 22 15.73 -7.64 -3.29
CA CYS A 22 16.19 -8.99 -2.94
C CYS A 22 17.13 -8.99 -1.73
N ASN A 23 17.87 -7.89 -1.54
CA ASN A 23 18.76 -7.71 -0.40
C ASN A 23 18.05 -7.10 0.83
N GLY A 24 16.75 -6.92 0.76
CA GLY A 24 15.96 -6.47 1.90
C GLY A 24 15.85 -4.95 2.04
N ASP A 25 16.25 -4.17 1.02
CA ASP A 25 16.11 -2.72 1.07
C ASP A 25 14.64 -2.32 1.17
N ALA A 26 14.30 -1.57 2.22
CA ALA A 26 12.91 -1.21 2.53
C ALA A 26 12.27 -0.38 1.42
N TRP A 27 12.99 0.60 0.89
CA TRP A 27 12.50 1.47 -0.17
C TRP A 27 12.22 0.68 -1.47
N ALA A 28 13.17 -0.17 -1.87
CA ALA A 28 13.02 -0.98 -3.08
C ALA A 28 11.87 -1.98 -2.95
N ARG A 29 11.71 -2.59 -1.79
CA ARG A 29 10.58 -3.49 -1.51
C ARG A 29 9.24 -2.78 -1.62
N MET A 30 9.16 -1.54 -1.09
CA MET A 30 7.94 -0.74 -1.17
C MET A 30 7.61 -0.37 -2.63
N ILE A 31 8.61 -0.02 -3.44
CA ILE A 31 8.41 0.27 -4.86
C ILE A 31 7.83 -0.95 -5.57
N MET A 32 8.39 -2.12 -5.35
CA MET A 32 7.90 -3.34 -6.00
C MET A 32 6.48 -3.67 -5.57
N ALA A 33 6.16 -3.51 -4.29
CA ALA A 33 4.81 -3.74 -3.77
C ALA A 33 3.81 -2.73 -4.35
N HIS A 34 4.22 -1.46 -4.52
CA HIS A 34 3.41 -0.41 -5.13
C HIS A 34 3.08 -0.75 -6.59
N GLU A 35 4.08 -1.17 -7.36
CA GLU A 35 3.86 -1.57 -8.76
C GLU A 35 2.97 -2.82 -8.86
N LEU A 36 3.13 -3.76 -7.95
CA LEU A 36 2.23 -4.92 -7.87
C LEU A 36 0.79 -4.47 -7.59
N GLY A 37 0.61 -3.46 -6.76
CA GLY A 37 -0.69 -2.87 -6.48
C GLY A 37 -1.34 -2.32 -7.74
N HIS A 38 -0.59 -1.57 -8.56
CA HIS A 38 -1.09 -1.10 -9.85
C HIS A 38 -1.47 -2.26 -10.76
N PHE A 39 -0.63 -3.29 -10.81
CA PHE A 39 -0.87 -4.46 -11.65
C PHE A 39 -2.17 -5.17 -11.27
N ILE A 40 -2.42 -5.34 -9.99
CA ILE A 40 -3.61 -6.05 -9.49
C ILE A 40 -4.87 -5.18 -9.55
N LEU A 41 -4.77 -3.93 -9.10
CA LEU A 41 -5.94 -3.05 -8.91
C LEU A 41 -6.32 -2.29 -10.17
N HIS A 42 -5.35 -1.97 -11.04
CA HIS A 42 -5.52 -1.09 -12.18
C HIS A 42 -5.24 -1.83 -13.50
N SER A 43 -5.64 -3.10 -13.58
CA SER A 43 -5.58 -3.88 -14.81
C SER A 43 -6.53 -3.31 -15.87
N PRO A 44 -6.44 -3.71 -17.15
CA PRO A 44 -7.34 -3.22 -18.19
C PRO A 44 -8.83 -3.41 -17.87
N GLN A 45 -9.19 -4.38 -17.04
CA GLN A 45 -10.56 -4.59 -16.60
C GLN A 45 -11.03 -3.56 -15.59
N ASN A 46 -10.12 -2.80 -14.98
CA ASN A 46 -10.40 -1.80 -13.96
C ASN A 46 -10.02 -0.40 -14.42
N THR A 47 -10.16 -0.11 -15.71
CA THR A 47 -9.59 1.06 -16.38
C THR A 47 -10.39 2.37 -16.24
N ALA A 48 -11.27 2.50 -15.27
CA ALA A 48 -11.96 3.77 -15.02
C ALA A 48 -10.98 4.95 -14.84
N PHE A 49 -9.76 4.68 -14.45
CA PHE A 49 -8.72 5.68 -14.20
C PHE A 49 -7.96 6.10 -15.47
N ALA A 50 -8.11 5.38 -16.59
CA ALA A 50 -7.35 5.66 -17.81
C ALA A 50 -7.70 7.02 -18.46
N TYR A 51 -8.83 7.60 -18.10
CA TYR A 51 -9.33 8.85 -18.65
C TYR A 51 -9.14 10.05 -17.75
N VAL A 52 -8.44 9.90 -16.64
CA VAL A 52 -8.17 11.02 -15.74
C VAL A 52 -7.08 11.89 -16.32
N GLU A 53 -7.35 13.18 -16.44
CA GLU A 53 -6.38 14.15 -16.93
C GLU A 53 -5.16 14.21 -16.00
N LYS A 54 -3.97 14.27 -16.61
CA LYS A 54 -2.73 14.40 -15.90
C LYS A 54 -2.73 15.68 -15.05
N GLY A 55 -2.53 15.53 -13.74
CA GLY A 55 -2.54 16.64 -12.81
C GLY A 55 -3.87 16.87 -12.09
N SER A 56 -4.94 16.18 -12.48
CA SER A 56 -6.20 16.25 -11.75
C SER A 56 -6.07 15.58 -10.38
N ARG A 57 -6.60 16.24 -9.35
CA ARG A 57 -6.67 15.63 -8.01
C ARG A 57 -7.91 14.76 -7.92
N LEU A 58 -7.68 13.49 -7.68
CA LEU A 58 -8.74 12.53 -7.40
C LEU A 58 -8.95 12.39 -5.90
N PRO A 59 -10.18 12.10 -5.46
CA PRO A 59 -10.40 11.68 -4.07
C PRO A 59 -9.51 10.49 -3.71
N PRO A 60 -9.02 10.37 -2.46
CA PRO A 60 -8.11 9.28 -2.07
C PRO A 60 -8.63 7.87 -2.34
N ASP A 61 -9.95 7.68 -2.29
CA ASP A 61 -10.59 6.39 -2.52
C ASP A 61 -10.62 5.97 -4.00
N VAL A 62 -10.39 6.91 -4.93
CA VAL A 62 -10.35 6.63 -6.37
C VAL A 62 -9.01 6.99 -7.02
N ASP A 63 -8.08 7.54 -6.26
CA ASP A 63 -6.75 7.87 -6.74
C ASP A 63 -5.92 6.58 -6.88
N PRO A 64 -5.51 6.19 -8.11
CA PRO A 64 -4.78 4.95 -8.32
C PRO A 64 -3.42 4.92 -7.60
N GLU A 65 -2.73 6.05 -7.50
CA GLU A 65 -1.46 6.10 -6.77
C GLU A 65 -1.68 5.86 -5.28
N ARG A 66 -2.69 6.49 -4.71
CA ARG A 66 -3.05 6.28 -3.30
C ARG A 66 -3.46 4.84 -3.03
N GLN A 67 -4.26 4.26 -3.92
CA GLN A 67 -4.69 2.87 -3.80
C GLN A 67 -3.51 1.91 -3.86
N ALA A 68 -2.55 2.16 -4.75
CA ALA A 68 -1.33 1.35 -4.84
C ALA A 68 -0.47 1.48 -3.58
N ASP A 69 -0.37 2.67 -3.01
CA ASP A 69 0.35 2.88 -1.74
C ASP A 69 -0.30 2.12 -0.58
N ILE A 70 -1.62 2.18 -0.48
CA ILE A 70 -2.37 1.46 0.55
C ILE A 70 -2.18 -0.06 0.37
N PHE A 71 -2.27 -0.55 -0.85
CA PHE A 71 -2.02 -1.95 -1.16
C PHE A 71 -0.61 -2.38 -0.74
N ALA A 72 0.40 -1.58 -1.10
CA ALA A 72 1.79 -1.87 -0.77
C ALA A 72 2.01 -1.92 0.74
N ALA A 73 1.49 -0.95 1.47
CA ALA A 73 1.60 -0.90 2.92
C ALA A 73 0.94 -2.13 3.56
N GLU A 74 -0.25 -2.49 3.13
CA GLU A 74 -0.97 -3.65 3.67
C GLU A 74 -0.29 -4.97 3.32
N LEU A 75 0.28 -5.08 2.11
CA LEU A 75 1.02 -6.26 1.70
C LEU A 75 2.26 -6.48 2.55
N LEU A 76 3.04 -5.42 2.78
CA LEU A 76 4.30 -5.51 3.51
C LEU A 76 4.13 -5.46 5.03
N ILE A 77 3.07 -4.81 5.52
CA ILE A 77 2.83 -4.57 6.95
C ILE A 77 1.34 -4.80 7.24
N PRO A 78 0.86 -6.06 7.21
CA PRO A 78 -0.56 -6.33 7.48
C PRO A 78 -1.00 -5.76 8.83
N TYR A 79 -2.02 -4.92 8.83
CA TYR A 79 -2.43 -4.18 10.03
C TYR A 79 -2.82 -5.09 11.20
N HIS A 80 -3.37 -6.25 10.92
CA HIS A 80 -3.78 -7.19 11.96
C HIS A 80 -2.59 -7.87 12.67
N LEU A 81 -1.39 -7.77 12.11
CA LEU A 81 -0.17 -8.36 12.68
C LEU A 81 0.65 -7.39 13.50
N ILE A 82 0.29 -6.10 13.51
CA ILE A 82 1.08 -5.07 14.20
C ILE A 82 0.46 -4.58 15.51
N LYS A 83 -0.64 -5.15 15.91
CA LYS A 83 -1.29 -4.80 17.18
C LYS A 83 -0.32 -4.98 18.36
N GLY A 84 -0.14 -3.92 19.13
CA GLY A 84 0.76 -3.94 20.28
C GLY A 84 2.24 -3.80 19.97
N LYS A 85 2.61 -3.65 18.69
CA LYS A 85 3.99 -3.45 18.28
C LYS A 85 4.32 -1.95 18.15
N ASN A 86 5.54 -1.58 18.50
CA ASN A 86 6.04 -0.22 18.28
C ASN A 86 6.72 -0.12 16.90
N VAL A 87 7.09 1.12 16.53
CA VAL A 87 7.74 1.40 15.25
C VAL A 87 9.02 0.58 15.05
N TYR A 88 9.86 0.48 16.06
CA TYR A 88 11.11 -0.26 15.97
C TYR A 88 10.86 -1.75 15.67
N GLN A 89 9.90 -2.36 16.35
CA GLN A 89 9.56 -3.76 16.16
C GLN A 89 9.01 -4.01 14.76
N ILE A 90 8.18 -3.10 14.26
CA ILE A 90 7.62 -3.20 12.91
C ILE A 90 8.71 -3.09 11.85
N LYS A 91 9.59 -2.10 11.97
CA LYS A 91 10.73 -1.94 11.05
C LYS A 91 11.56 -3.21 10.95
N LYS A 92 11.92 -3.74 12.10
CA LYS A 92 12.79 -4.91 12.18
C LYS A 92 12.09 -6.18 11.68
N HIS A 93 10.85 -6.38 12.07
CA HIS A 93 10.11 -7.61 11.77
C HIS A 93 9.68 -7.68 10.30
N PHE A 94 9.23 -6.57 9.74
CA PHE A 94 8.70 -6.54 8.37
C PHE A 94 9.69 -5.98 7.34
N GLY A 95 10.83 -5.46 7.77
CA GLY A 95 11.84 -4.93 6.86
C GLY A 95 11.36 -3.69 6.10
N VAL A 96 10.78 -2.72 6.80
CA VAL A 96 10.21 -1.50 6.23
C VAL A 96 10.84 -0.26 6.84
N SER A 97 10.62 0.90 6.22
CA SER A 97 11.10 2.18 6.72
C SER A 97 10.31 2.63 7.94
N GLN A 98 10.89 3.57 8.69
CA GLN A 98 10.22 4.19 9.83
C GLN A 98 8.93 4.89 9.41
N SER A 99 8.97 5.66 8.33
CA SER A 99 7.80 6.37 7.84
C SER A 99 6.67 5.41 7.45
N ALA A 100 7.00 4.29 6.82
CA ALA A 100 6.02 3.27 6.46
C ALA A 100 5.41 2.62 7.71
N ALA A 101 6.24 2.31 8.70
CA ALA A 101 5.78 1.73 9.97
C ALA A 101 4.84 2.70 10.71
N GLU A 102 5.21 3.97 10.79
CA GLU A 102 4.39 5.01 11.44
C GLU A 102 3.05 5.20 10.72
N ALA A 103 3.09 5.26 9.38
CA ALA A 103 1.87 5.42 8.58
C ALA A 103 0.92 4.25 8.78
N GLN A 104 1.44 3.03 8.83
CA GLN A 104 0.61 1.84 9.00
C GLN A 104 0.03 1.74 10.42
N LEU A 105 0.76 2.18 11.43
CA LEU A 105 0.23 2.28 12.80
C LEU A 105 -0.95 3.26 12.86
N ARG A 106 -0.83 4.42 12.21
CA ARG A 106 -1.93 5.38 12.14
C ARG A 106 -3.15 4.79 11.42
N GLN A 107 -2.92 4.08 10.33
CA GLN A 107 -3.99 3.44 9.56
C GLN A 107 -4.68 2.34 10.36
N ALA A 108 -3.91 1.52 11.08
CA ALA A 108 -4.46 0.48 11.96
C ALA A 108 -5.32 1.08 13.07
N ALA A 109 -4.90 2.21 13.64
CA ALA A 109 -5.68 2.90 14.66
C ALA A 109 -7.02 3.42 14.11
N LYS A 110 -7.01 3.97 12.89
CA LYS A 110 -8.24 4.42 12.23
C LYS A 110 -9.19 3.27 11.95
N ILE A 111 -8.70 2.15 11.50
CA ILE A 111 -9.50 0.95 11.22
C ILE A 111 -10.15 0.44 12.51
N ARG A 112 -9.39 0.35 13.60
CA ARG A 112 -9.94 -0.07 14.90
C ARG A 112 -11.05 0.85 15.39
N LYS A 113 -10.85 2.17 15.28
CA LYS A 113 -11.88 3.16 15.66
C LYS A 113 -13.18 2.99 14.86
N ARG A 114 -13.06 2.73 13.56
CA ARG A 114 -14.23 2.47 12.70
C ARG A 114 -14.99 1.23 13.14
N HIS A 115 -14.28 0.15 13.46
CA HIS A 115 -14.88 -1.10 13.92
C HIS A 115 -15.57 -0.91 15.28
N GLU A 116 -14.95 -0.22 16.21
CA GLU A 116 -15.52 0.09 17.52
C GLU A 116 -16.80 0.90 17.38
N LYS A 117 -16.80 1.94 16.54
CA LYS A 117 -17.99 2.78 16.29
C LYS A 117 -19.15 1.96 15.71
N LYS A 118 -18.87 1.10 14.74
CA LYS A 118 -19.88 0.21 14.16
C LYS A 118 -20.46 -0.74 15.19
N TYR A 119 -19.62 -1.31 16.02
CA TYR A 119 -20.03 -2.23 17.08
C TYR A 119 -20.94 -1.54 18.09
N ILE A 120 -20.55 -0.37 18.58
CA ILE A 120 -21.33 0.44 19.52
C ILE A 120 -22.68 0.81 18.91
N LYS A 121 -22.69 1.27 17.66
CA LYS A 121 -23.94 1.64 16.96
C LYS A 121 -24.89 0.45 16.81
N LYS A 122 -24.39 -0.73 16.49
CA LYS A 122 -25.20 -1.95 16.42
C LYS A 122 -25.76 -2.35 17.77
N ARG A 123 -24.98 -2.17 18.84
CA ARG A 123 -25.37 -2.55 20.21
C ARG A 123 -26.41 -1.60 20.78
N ASN A 124 -26.37 -0.33 20.42
CA ASN A 124 -27.27 0.71 20.96
C ASN A 124 -28.46 1.02 20.02
N GLY A 125 -28.47 0.45 18.86
CA GLY A 125 -29.55 0.60 17.88
C GLY A 125 -30.42 -0.61 17.86
#